data_fc869557254f2fc2b1b282c4b0c8e8fb
#
_entry.id   fc869557254f2fc2b1b282c4b0c8e8fb
#
_cell.length_a   1.000
_cell.length_b   1.000
_cell.length_c   1.000
_cell.angle_alpha   90.00
_cell.angle_beta   90.00
_cell.angle_gamma   90.00
#
_symmetry.space_group_name_H-M   'P 1'
#
loop_
_entity.id
_entity.type
_entity.pdbx_description
1 polymer ?
#
loop_
_entity_poly.entity_id
_entity_poly.type
_entity_poly.pdbx_seq_one_letter_code
_entity_poly.pdbx_strand_id
1 'polypeptide(L)'
;MMKKKSIYRYMPVCIFSVLLVTIVYEIGYTYKLWILKDAIVPWGYVTNTAFAYGIFLVGTLWVFHFTFGRFWLYVVANLLLDAFYAFVFHRIEEKLGIADLVSVKHYHILLIMVGLSLILYPYQLWQERGWKSMDHGDRDDITVRISTPTWLTKREKAK
;
A
#
# COMPACT_ATOMS: atom_id res chain seq x y z
N MET A 1 -8.27 16.10 7.57
CA MET A 1 -7.00 15.66 8.16
C MET A 1 -7.10 14.20 8.58
N MET A 2 -6.21 13.34 8.10
CA MET A 2 -6.24 11.91 8.43
C MET A 2 -5.96 11.66 9.91
N LYS A 3 -6.76 10.78 10.53
CA LYS A 3 -6.53 10.36 11.93
C LYS A 3 -5.28 9.46 12.00
N LYS A 4 -4.43 9.62 13.01
CA LYS A 4 -3.23 8.78 13.23
C LYS A 4 -3.52 7.28 13.14
N LYS A 5 -4.67 6.84 13.68
CA LYS A 5 -5.12 5.43 13.61
C LYS A 5 -5.27 4.90 12.17
N SER A 6 -5.72 5.75 11.22
CA SER A 6 -5.85 5.35 9.81
C SER A 6 -4.48 5.18 9.14
N ILE A 7 -3.49 5.99 9.50
CA ILE A 7 -2.12 5.86 8.98
C ILE A 7 -1.53 4.52 9.39
N TYR A 8 -1.56 4.18 10.68
CA TYR A 8 -1.05 2.89 11.17
C TYR A 8 -1.76 1.70 10.54
N ARG A 9 -3.06 1.82 10.28
CA ARG A 9 -3.87 0.78 9.67
C ARG A 9 -3.47 0.47 8.22
N TYR A 10 -3.16 1.49 7.42
CA TYR A 10 -2.87 1.34 6.00
C TYR A 10 -1.37 1.38 5.67
N MET A 11 -0.50 1.70 6.65
CA MET A 11 0.95 1.74 6.43
C MET A 11 1.52 0.43 5.87
N PRO A 12 1.16 -0.78 6.38
CA PRO A 12 1.72 -2.02 5.85
C PRO A 12 1.37 -2.25 4.37
N VAL A 13 0.14 -1.97 3.94
CA VAL A 13 -0.22 -2.09 2.52
C VAL A 13 0.48 -1.03 1.67
N CYS A 14 0.74 0.16 2.21
CA CYS A 14 1.52 1.18 1.51
C CYS A 14 2.97 0.74 1.32
N ILE A 15 3.61 0.16 2.34
CA ILE A 15 4.96 -0.40 2.23
C ILE A 15 4.98 -1.55 1.22
N PHE A 16 3.99 -2.44 1.28
CA PHE A 16 3.87 -3.53 0.32
C PHE A 16 3.65 -3.02 -1.11
N SER A 17 2.88 -1.96 -1.30
CA SER A 17 2.68 -1.34 -2.61
C SER A 17 3.98 -0.79 -3.19
N VAL A 18 4.78 -0.11 -2.38
CA VAL A 18 6.11 0.39 -2.79
C VAL A 18 7.04 -0.74 -3.18
N LEU A 19 7.06 -1.83 -2.41
CA LEU A 19 7.84 -3.02 -2.75
C LEU A 19 7.43 -3.59 -4.11
N LEU A 20 6.13 -3.76 -4.37
CA LEU A 20 5.64 -4.25 -5.66
C LEU A 20 6.01 -3.33 -6.82
N VAL A 21 5.85 -2.02 -6.64
CA VAL A 21 6.23 -1.03 -7.67
C VAL A 21 7.73 -1.07 -7.93
N THR A 22 8.56 -1.20 -6.90
CA THR A 22 10.01 -1.34 -7.06
C THR A 22 10.35 -2.58 -7.88
N ILE A 23 9.72 -3.72 -7.61
CA ILE A 23 9.91 -4.95 -8.42
C ILE A 23 9.51 -4.71 -9.88
N VAL A 24 8.42 -4.00 -10.14
CA VAL A 24 7.99 -3.66 -11.52
C VAL A 24 9.04 -2.78 -12.20
N TYR A 25 9.63 -1.81 -11.51
CA TYR A 25 10.71 -1.00 -12.06
C TYR A 25 11.96 -1.83 -12.39
N GLU A 26 12.35 -2.78 -11.52
CA GLU A 26 13.46 -3.70 -11.76
C GLU A 26 13.22 -4.55 -13.02
N ILE A 27 12.01 -5.10 -13.16
CA ILE A 27 11.60 -5.85 -14.34
C ILE A 27 11.64 -4.94 -15.57
N GLY A 28 11.07 -3.76 -15.51
CA GLY A 28 11.04 -2.79 -16.59
C GLY A 28 12.43 -2.38 -17.04
N TYR A 29 13.35 -2.16 -16.13
CA TYR A 29 14.75 -1.87 -16.41
C TYR A 29 15.45 -3.05 -17.09
N THR A 30 15.29 -4.27 -16.57
CA THR A 30 15.91 -5.48 -17.10
C THR A 30 15.48 -5.78 -18.53
N TYR A 31 14.19 -5.64 -18.83
CA TYR A 31 13.64 -5.87 -20.16
C TYR A 31 13.64 -4.63 -21.06
N LYS A 32 14.21 -3.52 -20.61
CA LYS A 32 14.27 -2.24 -21.34
C LYS A 32 12.88 -1.78 -21.83
N LEU A 33 11.88 -1.91 -20.94
CA LEU A 33 10.52 -1.49 -21.25
C LEU A 33 10.42 0.03 -21.32
N TRP A 34 11.13 0.72 -20.45
CA TRP A 34 11.33 2.18 -20.37
C TRP A 34 12.75 2.51 -19.94
N ILE A 35 13.15 3.75 -20.15
CA ILE A 35 14.44 4.28 -19.71
C ILE A 35 14.19 5.53 -18.90
N LEU A 36 14.76 5.59 -17.71
CA LEU A 36 14.84 6.81 -16.89
C LEU A 36 16.11 7.56 -17.28
N LYS A 37 15.98 8.79 -17.75
CA LYS A 37 17.10 9.62 -18.18
C LYS A 37 17.62 10.50 -17.06
N ASP A 38 16.73 11.01 -16.22
CA ASP A 38 17.05 11.82 -15.07
C ASP A 38 16.60 11.13 -13.78
N ALA A 39 17.47 11.15 -12.78
CA ALA A 39 17.22 10.58 -11.47
C ALA A 39 17.62 11.59 -10.38
N ILE A 40 16.79 11.71 -9.35
CA ILE A 40 17.06 12.58 -8.19
C ILE A 40 18.29 12.10 -7.42
N VAL A 41 18.53 10.77 -7.43
CA VAL A 41 19.70 10.16 -6.80
C VAL A 41 20.59 9.50 -7.84
N PRO A 42 21.92 9.47 -7.66
CA PRO A 42 22.86 8.95 -8.67
C PRO A 42 22.63 7.49 -9.10
N TRP A 43 21.96 6.71 -8.25
CA TRP A 43 21.60 5.31 -8.50
C TRP A 43 20.12 5.10 -8.88
N GLY A 44 19.36 6.17 -9.08
CA GLY A 44 17.91 6.17 -9.30
C GLY A 44 17.45 5.84 -10.72
N TYR A 45 18.36 5.44 -11.62
CA TYR A 45 18.01 5.13 -13.01
C TYR A 45 17.21 3.82 -13.18
N VAL A 46 17.19 2.96 -12.17
CA VAL A 46 16.40 1.73 -12.18
C VAL A 46 14.97 2.01 -11.75
N THR A 47 14.80 2.78 -10.67
CA THR A 47 13.48 3.06 -10.07
C THR A 47 13.28 4.57 -9.96
N ASN A 48 12.15 5.08 -10.44
CA ASN A 48 11.76 6.46 -10.19
C ASN A 48 11.41 6.62 -8.70
N THR A 49 12.43 7.01 -7.90
CA THR A 49 12.31 7.10 -6.44
C THR A 49 11.28 8.13 -5.99
N ALA A 50 11.17 9.26 -6.67
CA ALA A 50 10.18 10.29 -6.36
C ALA A 50 8.75 9.78 -6.56
N PHE A 51 8.52 9.00 -7.63
CA PHE A 51 7.22 8.41 -7.89
C PHE A 51 6.90 7.27 -6.92
N ALA A 52 7.78 6.26 -6.81
CA ALA A 52 7.54 5.06 -6.02
C ALA A 52 7.39 5.36 -4.51
N TYR A 53 8.30 6.14 -3.95
CA TYR A 53 8.34 6.41 -2.50
C TYR A 53 7.58 7.69 -2.11
N GLY A 54 7.29 8.58 -3.05
CA GLY A 54 6.51 9.79 -2.83
C GLY A 54 5.06 9.63 -3.26
N ILE A 55 4.81 9.87 -4.54
CA ILE A 55 3.44 9.97 -5.08
C ILE A 55 2.67 8.66 -4.91
N PHE A 56 3.29 7.52 -5.22
CA PHE A 56 2.61 6.22 -5.19
C PHE A 56 2.29 5.78 -3.75
N LEU A 57 3.21 5.95 -2.82
CA LEU A 57 2.99 5.64 -1.40
C LEU A 57 1.86 6.49 -0.80
N VAL A 58 1.93 7.81 -1.00
CA VAL A 58 0.92 8.74 -0.48
C VAL A 58 -0.42 8.53 -1.17
N GLY A 59 -0.43 8.34 -2.50
CA GLY A 59 -1.62 8.04 -3.28
C GLY A 59 -2.32 6.77 -2.81
N THR A 60 -1.58 5.69 -2.60
CA THR A 60 -2.11 4.43 -2.06
C THR A 60 -2.74 4.64 -0.69
N LEU A 61 -2.09 5.38 0.20
CA LEU A 61 -2.62 5.69 1.54
C LEU A 61 -3.96 6.43 1.46
N TRP A 62 -4.07 7.45 0.58
CA TRP A 62 -5.29 8.21 0.39
C TRP A 62 -6.41 7.39 -0.24
N VAL A 63 -6.10 6.60 -1.26
CA VAL A 63 -7.07 5.70 -1.90
C VAL A 63 -7.67 4.76 -0.88
N PHE A 64 -6.84 4.05 -0.10
CA PHE A 64 -7.35 3.15 0.94
C PHE A 64 -8.14 3.90 2.03
N HIS A 65 -7.69 5.09 2.41
CA HIS A 65 -8.41 5.88 3.42
C HIS A 65 -9.84 6.22 3.00
N PHE A 66 -10.07 6.57 1.73
CA PHE A 66 -11.39 6.98 1.25
C PHE A 66 -12.25 5.85 0.69
N THR A 67 -11.64 4.77 0.20
CA THR A 67 -12.37 3.74 -0.54
C THR A 67 -12.44 2.40 0.15
N PHE A 68 -11.66 2.20 1.23
CA PHE A 68 -11.64 0.90 1.92
C PHE A 68 -13.03 0.51 2.45
N GLY A 69 -13.41 -0.75 2.21
CA GLY A 69 -14.75 -1.27 2.52
C GLY A 69 -15.76 -1.16 1.38
N ARG A 70 -15.42 -0.46 0.29
CA ARG A 70 -16.25 -0.33 -0.91
C ARG A 70 -15.42 -0.72 -2.14
N PHE A 71 -15.40 -2.01 -2.46
CA PHE A 71 -14.55 -2.57 -3.52
C PHE A 71 -14.70 -1.84 -4.87
N TRP A 72 -15.93 -1.60 -5.32
CA TRP A 72 -16.16 -0.90 -6.60
C TRP A 72 -15.64 0.53 -6.60
N LEU A 73 -15.81 1.25 -5.48
CA LEU A 73 -15.26 2.60 -5.35
C LEU A 73 -13.72 2.59 -5.36
N TYR A 74 -13.12 1.57 -4.74
CA TYR A 74 -11.67 1.37 -4.78
C TYR A 74 -11.19 1.14 -6.21
N VAL A 75 -11.82 0.23 -6.96
CA VAL A 75 -11.45 -0.09 -8.35
C VAL A 75 -11.58 1.15 -9.24
N VAL A 76 -12.69 1.87 -9.16
CA VAL A 76 -12.91 3.08 -9.96
C VAL A 76 -11.89 4.17 -9.62
N ALA A 77 -11.63 4.42 -8.33
CA ALA A 77 -10.67 5.42 -7.90
C ALA A 77 -9.24 5.10 -8.39
N ASN A 78 -8.80 3.84 -8.25
CA ASN A 78 -7.50 3.42 -8.79
C ASN A 78 -7.46 3.55 -10.30
N LEU A 79 -8.48 3.05 -11.02
CA LEU A 79 -8.51 3.13 -12.48
C LEU A 79 -8.40 4.57 -12.99
N LEU A 80 -9.06 5.53 -12.34
CA LEU A 80 -8.97 6.95 -12.69
C LEU A 80 -7.57 7.52 -12.41
N LEU A 81 -6.98 7.20 -11.27
CA LEU A 81 -5.63 7.65 -10.91
C LEU A 81 -4.56 7.00 -11.80
N ASP A 82 -4.69 5.71 -12.07
CA ASP A 82 -3.78 4.96 -12.92
C ASP A 82 -3.85 5.45 -14.38
N ALA A 83 -5.06 5.73 -14.88
CA ALA A 83 -5.26 6.34 -16.19
C ALA A 83 -4.68 7.76 -16.25
N PHE A 84 -4.89 8.56 -15.23
CA PHE A 84 -4.28 9.89 -15.14
C PHE A 84 -2.75 9.80 -15.15
N TYR A 85 -2.17 8.88 -14.37
CA TYR A 85 -0.74 8.66 -14.38
C TYR A 85 -0.24 8.21 -15.77
N ALA A 86 -0.83 7.16 -16.35
CA ALA A 86 -0.36 6.58 -17.60
C ALA A 86 -0.50 7.52 -18.80
N PHE A 87 -1.57 8.32 -18.89
CA PHE A 87 -1.88 9.13 -20.07
C PHE A 87 -1.53 10.61 -19.92
N VAL A 88 -1.48 11.13 -18.71
CA VAL A 88 -1.19 12.55 -18.46
C VAL A 88 0.19 12.70 -17.84
N PHE A 89 0.43 12.12 -16.68
CA PHE A 89 1.64 12.34 -15.93
C PHE A 89 2.87 11.78 -16.67
N HIS A 90 2.79 10.57 -17.19
CA HIS A 90 3.89 9.96 -17.94
C HIS A 90 4.23 10.74 -19.22
N ARG A 91 3.23 11.32 -19.90
CA ARG A 91 3.51 12.21 -21.06
C ARG A 91 4.23 13.50 -20.67
N ILE A 92 4.00 13.99 -19.46
CA ILE A 92 4.74 15.14 -18.93
C ILE A 92 6.18 14.73 -18.65
N GLU A 93 6.41 13.55 -18.06
CA GLU A 93 7.76 13.02 -17.82
C GLU A 93 8.52 12.83 -19.15
N GLU A 94 7.87 12.33 -20.20
CA GLU A 94 8.47 12.22 -21.54
C GLU A 94 8.84 13.60 -22.13
N LYS A 95 7.96 14.59 -22.04
CA LYS A 95 8.22 15.96 -22.52
C LYS A 95 9.32 16.67 -21.75
N LEU A 96 9.47 16.38 -20.47
CA LEU A 96 10.54 16.91 -19.62
C LEU A 96 11.86 16.15 -19.81
N GLY A 97 11.86 15.05 -20.58
CA GLY A 97 13.04 14.22 -20.81
C GLY A 97 13.45 13.36 -19.61
N ILE A 98 12.55 13.17 -18.64
CA ILE A 98 12.82 12.40 -17.41
C ILE A 98 12.76 10.89 -17.69
N ALA A 99 11.77 10.45 -18.47
CA ALA A 99 11.56 9.05 -18.79
C ALA A 99 11.04 8.87 -20.23
N ASP A 100 11.47 7.81 -20.90
CA ASP A 100 10.97 7.43 -22.23
C ASP A 100 10.49 5.98 -22.24
N LEU A 101 9.39 5.73 -22.94
CA LEU A 101 8.93 4.38 -23.25
C LEU A 101 9.71 3.82 -24.45
N VAL A 102 10.27 2.62 -24.32
CA VAL A 102 11.06 1.98 -25.38
C VAL A 102 10.28 0.84 -26.04
N SER A 103 9.86 -0.14 -25.25
CA SER A 103 9.21 -1.36 -25.75
C SER A 103 7.74 -1.46 -25.40
N VAL A 104 7.22 -0.55 -24.54
CA VAL A 104 5.84 -0.57 -24.06
C VAL A 104 5.11 0.72 -24.44
N LYS A 105 3.79 0.62 -24.50
CA LYS A 105 2.91 1.78 -24.73
C LYS A 105 2.20 2.18 -23.42
N HIS A 106 1.66 3.38 -23.35
CA HIS A 106 0.96 3.91 -22.17
C HIS A 106 -0.11 2.96 -21.60
N TYR A 107 -0.83 2.22 -22.44
CA TYR A 107 -1.83 1.26 -21.98
C TYR A 107 -1.24 0.04 -21.24
N HIS A 108 0.00 -0.35 -21.52
CA HIS A 108 0.66 -1.42 -20.76
C HIS A 108 0.98 -0.95 -19.35
N ILE A 109 1.38 0.33 -19.17
CA ILE A 109 1.58 0.92 -17.86
C ILE A 109 0.27 0.90 -17.08
N LEU A 110 -0.84 1.31 -17.72
CA LEU A 110 -2.17 1.25 -17.10
C LEU A 110 -2.52 -0.17 -16.63
N LEU A 111 -2.29 -1.19 -17.47
CA LEU A 111 -2.57 -2.58 -17.12
C LEU A 111 -1.73 -3.07 -15.93
N ILE A 112 -0.45 -2.70 -15.89
CA ILE A 112 0.44 -3.03 -14.78
C ILE A 112 -0.08 -2.38 -13.48
N MET A 113 -0.43 -1.10 -13.51
CA MET A 113 -0.92 -0.35 -12.35
C MET A 113 -2.24 -0.94 -11.82
N VAL A 114 -3.19 -1.22 -12.71
CA VAL A 114 -4.45 -1.89 -12.35
C VAL A 114 -4.19 -3.28 -11.76
N GLY A 115 -3.26 -4.04 -12.34
CA GLY A 115 -2.85 -5.35 -11.80
C GLY A 115 -2.32 -5.24 -10.36
N LEU A 116 -1.46 -4.25 -10.10
CA LEU A 116 -0.95 -3.97 -8.76
C LEU A 116 -2.09 -3.62 -7.79
N SER A 117 -3.00 -2.74 -8.19
CA SER A 117 -4.12 -2.32 -7.34
C SER A 117 -5.03 -3.50 -6.96
N LEU A 118 -5.25 -4.43 -7.89
CA LEU A 118 -6.02 -5.65 -7.62
C LEU A 118 -5.33 -6.60 -6.62
N ILE A 119 -4.01 -6.60 -6.55
CA ILE A 119 -3.23 -7.38 -5.56
C ILE A 119 -3.28 -6.70 -4.17
N LEU A 120 -3.23 -5.38 -4.12
CA LEU A 120 -3.20 -4.63 -2.87
C LEU A 120 -4.50 -4.75 -2.07
N TYR A 121 -5.65 -4.83 -2.72
CA TYR A 121 -6.94 -4.91 -2.04
C TYR A 121 -7.11 -6.19 -1.20
N PRO A 122 -6.92 -7.41 -1.75
CA PRO A 122 -7.00 -8.64 -0.95
C PRO A 122 -5.91 -8.71 0.12
N TYR A 123 -4.72 -8.16 -0.13
CA TYR A 123 -3.69 -8.05 0.90
C TYR A 123 -4.18 -7.23 2.10
N GLN A 124 -4.78 -6.06 1.88
CA GLN A 124 -5.36 -5.25 2.95
C GLN A 124 -6.50 -5.97 3.67
N LEU A 125 -7.35 -6.70 2.96
CA LEU A 125 -8.42 -7.50 3.59
C LEU A 125 -7.86 -8.61 4.49
N TRP A 126 -6.79 -9.28 4.04
CA TRP A 126 -6.11 -10.30 4.83
C TRP A 126 -5.49 -9.70 6.10
N GLN A 127 -4.80 -8.57 5.98
CA GLN A 127 -4.22 -7.86 7.10
C GLN A 127 -5.27 -7.43 8.13
N GLU A 128 -6.41 -6.91 7.70
CA GLU A 128 -7.53 -6.53 8.58
C GLU A 128 -8.11 -7.71 9.37
N ARG A 129 -8.17 -8.87 8.75
CA ARG A 129 -8.61 -10.10 9.47
C ARG A 129 -7.63 -10.48 10.57
N GLY A 130 -6.33 -10.42 10.28
CA GLY A 130 -5.28 -10.68 11.26
C GLY A 130 -5.34 -9.72 12.47
N TRP A 131 -5.52 -8.43 12.22
CA TRP A 131 -5.65 -7.44 13.29
C TRP A 131 -6.86 -7.66 14.19
N LYS A 132 -8.01 -8.01 13.60
CA LYS A 132 -9.24 -8.30 14.37
C LYS A 132 -9.08 -9.54 15.26
N SER A 133 -8.39 -10.57 14.78
CA SER A 133 -8.17 -11.78 15.58
C SER A 133 -7.23 -11.52 16.78
N MET A 134 -6.22 -10.67 16.62
CA MET A 134 -5.32 -10.29 17.72
C MET A 134 -6.05 -9.44 18.78
N ASP A 135 -6.89 -8.48 18.38
CA ASP A 135 -7.65 -7.62 19.30
C ASP A 135 -8.64 -8.43 20.16
N HIS A 136 -9.19 -9.53 19.65
CA HIS A 136 -10.04 -10.44 20.44
C HIS A 136 -9.22 -11.32 21.39
N GLY A 137 -8.10 -11.87 20.94
CA GLY A 137 -7.24 -12.70 21.77
C GLY A 137 -6.64 -11.94 22.95
N ASP A 138 -6.23 -10.69 22.74
CA ASP A 138 -5.66 -9.84 23.80
C ASP A 138 -6.71 -9.46 24.86
N ARG A 139 -7.96 -9.27 24.49
CA ARG A 139 -9.06 -9.01 25.46
C ARG A 139 -9.36 -10.22 26.32
N ASP A 140 -9.35 -11.42 25.76
CA ASP A 140 -9.60 -12.64 26.53
C ASP A 140 -8.48 -12.92 27.52
N ASP A 141 -7.22 -12.66 27.14
CA ASP A 141 -6.05 -12.83 28.01
C ASP A 141 -6.00 -11.81 29.16
N ILE A 142 -6.43 -10.55 28.89
CA ILE A 142 -6.53 -9.52 29.92
C ILE A 142 -7.66 -9.84 30.92
N THR A 143 -8.80 -10.36 30.48
CA THR A 143 -9.90 -10.76 31.37
C THR A 143 -9.52 -11.94 32.26
N VAL A 144 -8.74 -12.90 31.76
CA VAL A 144 -8.22 -14.02 32.56
C VAL A 144 -7.19 -13.55 33.59
N ARG A 145 -6.37 -12.54 33.29
CA ARG A 145 -5.39 -11.98 34.25
C ARG A 145 -6.01 -11.12 35.35
N ILE A 146 -7.17 -10.51 35.11
CA ILE A 146 -7.90 -9.69 36.10
C ILE A 146 -8.84 -10.55 36.97
N SER A 147 -9.14 -11.80 36.55
CA SER A 147 -9.87 -12.73 37.44
C SER A 147 -9.02 -13.00 38.68
N THR A 148 -9.51 -12.52 39.82
CA THR A 148 -8.86 -12.61 41.13
C THR A 148 -8.39 -14.06 41.38
N PRO A 149 -7.14 -14.25 41.85
CA PRO A 149 -6.65 -15.60 42.13
C PRO A 149 -7.51 -16.24 43.20
N THR A 150 -7.97 -17.46 42.96
CA THR A 150 -8.87 -18.25 43.81
C THR A 150 -8.40 -18.43 45.28
N TRP A 151 -7.13 -18.13 45.60
CA TRP A 151 -6.60 -18.15 46.96
C TRP A 151 -7.04 -16.95 47.81
N LEU A 152 -7.44 -15.82 47.23
CA LEU A 152 -7.98 -14.69 47.97
C LEU A 152 -9.41 -14.93 48.50
N THR A 153 -10.21 -15.70 47.77
CA THR A 153 -11.59 -16.04 48.17
C THR A 153 -11.66 -17.12 49.25
N LYS A 154 -10.56 -17.87 49.50
CA LYS A 154 -10.51 -18.93 50.49
C LYS A 154 -10.24 -18.39 51.90
N ARG A 155 -9.72 -17.19 52.07
CA ARG A 155 -9.46 -16.58 53.37
C ARG A 155 -10.70 -15.94 54.03
N GLU A 156 -11.70 -15.58 53.27
CA GLU A 156 -12.94 -14.96 53.79
C GLU A 156 -13.93 -15.99 54.38
N LYS A 157 -13.83 -17.24 54.00
CA LYS A 157 -14.69 -18.34 54.49
C LYS A 157 -14.17 -19.05 55.76
N ALA A 158 -13.06 -18.62 56.33
CA ALA A 158 -12.40 -19.21 57.48
C ALA A 158 -12.43 -18.30 58.74
N LYS A 159 -13.37 -17.37 58.83
CA LYS A 159 -13.64 -16.58 60.04
C LYS A 159 -15.07 -16.81 60.53
#